data_18d473ad91ef08a28b5210e2852d650e
#
_entry.id   18d473ad91ef08a28b5210e2852d650e
#
_cell.length_a   1.000
_cell.length_b   1.000
_cell.length_c   1.000
_cell.angle_alpha   90.00
_cell.angle_beta   90.00
_cell.angle_gamma   90.00
#
_symmetry.space_group_name_H-M   'P 1'
#
loop_
_entity.id
_entity.type
_entity.pdbx_description
1 polymer ?
#
loop_
_entity_poly.entity_id
_entity_poly.type
_entity_poly.pdbx_seq_one_letter_code
_entity_poly.pdbx_strand_id
1 'polypeptide(L)'
;MVWSYSRLTAYERCPYSWYRRYIECETGEGSFYADNGKAMHEVFDALVKGDVSLEDAPSLYLEKYDAITTEVKQDIMDKTFDVCINYLCNISDDVLDEYEVVGSEIKLDFLVYGFNFTGFVDLLLKDANGDLIVVDHKSSDPFLKKNGEPYAKTKEQFENYVRQLGLYCYGISQVYGKVPAKIVFHHFKNDGKLTVIPVNEKLIEDAVEWCVSVIEKIYNDESFEAKPKTGFCYRLCDYRKDCEYIWEDDA
;
A
#
# COMPACT_ATOMS: atom_id res chain seq x y z
N MET A 1 17.45 -11.47 8.02
CA MET A 1 16.32 -11.19 7.09
C MET A 1 15.80 -9.80 7.39
N VAL A 2 15.45 -8.99 6.38
CA VAL A 2 14.77 -7.70 6.56
C VAL A 2 13.28 -7.93 6.33
N TRP A 3 12.45 -7.46 7.26
CA TRP A 3 11.00 -7.60 7.21
C TRP A 3 10.35 -6.38 6.55
N SER A 4 9.17 -6.56 6.01
CA SER A 4 8.30 -5.48 5.51
C SER A 4 6.83 -5.85 5.72
N TYR A 5 5.96 -4.86 5.72
CA TYR A 5 4.52 -5.12 5.84
C TYR A 5 4.02 -6.08 4.75
N SER A 6 4.41 -5.86 3.50
CA SER A 6 4.04 -6.72 2.37
C SER A 6 4.54 -8.17 2.53
N ARG A 7 5.73 -8.36 3.12
CA ARG A 7 6.26 -9.71 3.41
C ARG A 7 5.42 -10.43 4.45
N LEU A 8 4.99 -9.75 5.51
CA LEU A 8 4.15 -10.34 6.56
C LEU A 8 2.75 -10.67 6.06
N THR A 9 2.12 -9.75 5.35
CA THR A 9 0.77 -9.97 4.78
C THR A 9 0.76 -11.04 3.68
N ALA A 10 1.85 -11.20 2.94
CA ALA A 10 1.99 -12.30 1.98
C ALA A 10 1.93 -13.67 2.66
N TYR A 11 2.60 -13.82 3.83
CA TYR A 11 2.54 -15.05 4.62
C TYR A 11 1.13 -15.32 5.16
N GLU A 12 0.49 -14.32 5.77
CA GLU A 12 -0.88 -14.50 6.29
C GLU A 12 -1.86 -14.90 5.19
N ARG A 13 -1.67 -14.37 3.99
CA ARG A 13 -2.48 -14.67 2.82
C ARG A 13 -2.32 -16.09 2.35
N CYS A 14 -1.07 -16.54 2.16
CA CYS A 14 -0.74 -17.91 1.75
C CYS A 14 0.72 -18.21 2.09
N PRO A 15 0.99 -19.03 3.15
CA PRO A 15 2.36 -19.42 3.51
C PRO A 15 3.13 -20.06 2.36
N TYR A 16 2.47 -20.91 1.54
CA TYR A 16 3.11 -21.55 0.39
C TYR A 16 3.60 -20.53 -0.66
N SER A 17 2.80 -19.53 -1.02
CA SER A 17 3.24 -18.49 -1.96
C SER A 17 4.35 -17.61 -1.37
N TRP A 18 4.33 -17.41 -0.05
CA TRP A 18 5.40 -16.72 0.68
C TRP A 18 6.70 -17.52 0.63
N TYR A 19 6.65 -18.83 0.87
CA TYR A 19 7.80 -19.74 0.82
C TYR A 19 8.45 -19.73 -0.56
N ARG A 20 7.68 -19.89 -1.64
CA ARG A 20 8.17 -19.79 -3.02
C ARG A 20 8.90 -18.47 -3.27
N ARG A 21 8.32 -17.35 -2.83
CA ARG A 21 8.87 -16.03 -3.08
C ARG A 21 10.14 -15.73 -2.28
N TYR A 22 10.14 -16.06 -0.98
CA TYR A 22 11.15 -15.56 -0.05
C TYR A 22 12.17 -16.60 0.40
N ILE A 23 11.90 -17.87 0.24
CA ILE A 23 12.83 -18.98 0.54
C ILE A 23 13.37 -19.56 -0.76
N GLU A 24 12.53 -19.90 -1.72
CA GLU A 24 12.95 -20.44 -3.02
C GLU A 24 13.37 -19.36 -4.02
N CYS A 25 13.11 -18.06 -3.70
CA CYS A 25 13.45 -16.91 -4.54
C CYS A 25 12.83 -16.96 -5.94
N GLU A 26 11.66 -17.55 -6.08
CA GLU A 26 10.94 -17.60 -7.34
C GLU A 26 10.35 -16.23 -7.71
N THR A 27 10.41 -15.88 -8.98
CA THR A 27 9.77 -14.69 -9.54
C THR A 27 8.34 -14.99 -9.94
N GLY A 28 7.39 -14.24 -9.41
CA GLY A 28 6.00 -14.33 -9.83
C GLY A 28 5.66 -13.39 -11.00
N GLU A 29 4.45 -13.52 -11.55
CA GLU A 29 4.03 -12.80 -12.77
C GLU A 29 3.72 -11.32 -12.58
N GLY A 30 3.57 -10.85 -11.35
CA GLY A 30 3.10 -9.50 -11.08
C GLY A 30 1.59 -9.31 -11.31
N SER A 31 1.15 -8.06 -11.22
CA SER A 31 -0.26 -7.70 -11.34
C SER A 31 -0.41 -6.31 -11.96
N PHE A 32 -1.23 -6.19 -13.00
CA PHE A 32 -1.58 -4.92 -13.62
C PHE A 32 -2.01 -3.85 -12.60
N TYR A 33 -2.77 -4.24 -11.59
CA TYR A 33 -3.21 -3.28 -10.55
C TYR A 33 -2.07 -2.74 -9.71
N ALA A 34 -1.07 -3.59 -9.41
CA ALA A 34 0.12 -3.18 -8.67
C ALA A 34 1.01 -2.26 -9.53
N ASP A 35 1.21 -2.62 -10.80
CA ASP A 35 2.03 -1.85 -11.74
C ASP A 35 1.40 -0.47 -12.04
N ASN A 36 0.07 -0.43 -12.25
CA ASN A 36 -0.64 0.83 -12.40
C ASN A 36 -0.61 1.69 -11.12
N GLY A 37 -0.75 1.06 -9.95
CA GLY A 37 -0.60 1.76 -8.67
C GLY A 37 0.78 2.40 -8.55
N LYS A 38 1.84 1.65 -8.88
CA LYS A 38 3.22 2.14 -8.88
C LYS A 38 3.40 3.32 -9.85
N ALA A 39 2.85 3.23 -11.07
CA ALA A 39 2.91 4.33 -12.03
C ALA A 39 2.30 5.63 -11.46
N MET A 40 1.15 5.55 -10.77
CA MET A 40 0.55 6.70 -10.13
C MET A 40 1.38 7.25 -8.95
N HIS A 41 1.98 6.39 -8.11
CA HIS A 41 2.87 6.83 -7.04
C HIS A 41 4.10 7.55 -7.59
N GLU A 42 4.69 7.06 -8.69
CA GLU A 42 5.81 7.73 -9.34
C GLU A 42 5.44 9.11 -9.88
N VAL A 43 4.20 9.30 -10.38
CA VAL A 43 3.71 10.62 -10.81
C VAL A 43 3.51 11.56 -9.61
N PHE A 44 2.91 11.07 -8.51
CA PHE A 44 2.75 11.88 -7.30
C PHE A 44 4.09 12.27 -6.68
N ASP A 45 5.05 11.36 -6.65
CA ASP A 45 6.40 11.65 -6.18
C ASP A 45 7.08 12.74 -7.03
N ALA A 46 6.98 12.66 -8.37
CA ALA A 46 7.50 13.66 -9.28
C ALA A 46 6.82 15.03 -9.11
N LEU A 47 5.51 15.06 -8.89
CA LEU A 47 4.77 16.30 -8.59
C LEU A 47 5.23 16.93 -7.28
N VAL A 48 5.34 16.15 -6.22
CA VAL A 48 5.77 16.62 -4.89
C VAL A 48 7.20 17.16 -4.92
N LYS A 49 8.09 16.56 -5.71
CA LYS A 49 9.48 17.01 -5.89
C LYS A 49 9.62 18.22 -6.82
N GLY A 50 8.57 18.55 -7.57
CA GLY A 50 8.62 19.59 -8.60
C GLY A 50 9.36 19.16 -9.87
N ASP A 51 9.56 17.85 -10.07
CA ASP A 51 10.19 17.28 -11.27
C ASP A 51 9.26 17.34 -12.48
N VAL A 52 7.96 17.41 -12.25
CA VAL A 52 6.91 17.54 -13.27
C VAL A 52 5.88 18.59 -12.83
N SER A 53 5.35 19.35 -13.79
CA SER A 53 4.24 20.28 -13.54
C SER A 53 2.89 19.54 -13.49
N LEU A 54 1.85 20.17 -12.91
CA LEU A 54 0.50 19.60 -12.96
C LEU A 54 -0.01 19.45 -14.40
N GLU A 55 0.35 20.35 -15.29
CA GLU A 55 -0.02 20.27 -16.71
C GLU A 55 0.62 19.08 -17.41
N ASP A 56 1.85 18.69 -17.01
CA ASP A 56 2.61 17.60 -17.60
C ASP A 56 2.40 16.26 -16.91
N ALA A 57 1.82 16.23 -15.71
CA ALA A 57 1.59 15.00 -14.95
C ALA A 57 0.75 13.93 -15.72
N PRO A 58 -0.31 14.31 -16.48
CA PRO A 58 -1.00 13.35 -17.35
C PRO A 58 -0.10 12.70 -18.40
N SER A 59 0.83 13.46 -18.98
CA SER A 59 1.78 12.95 -19.98
C SER A 59 2.79 11.99 -19.37
N LEU A 60 3.29 12.28 -18.16
CA LEU A 60 4.17 11.38 -17.41
C LEU A 60 3.43 10.08 -17.06
N TYR A 61 2.17 10.17 -16.64
CA TYR A 61 1.37 8.96 -16.35
C TYR A 61 1.18 8.10 -17.60
N LEU A 62 0.89 8.70 -18.76
CA LEU A 62 0.76 7.98 -20.03
C LEU A 62 2.04 7.21 -20.36
N GLU A 63 3.21 7.84 -20.25
CA GLU A 63 4.51 7.18 -20.46
C GLU A 63 4.69 5.96 -19.54
N LYS A 64 4.38 6.13 -18.23
CA LYS A 64 4.47 5.06 -17.24
C LYS A 64 3.48 3.94 -17.51
N TYR A 65 2.26 4.28 -17.93
CA TYR A 65 1.21 3.33 -18.23
C TYR A 65 1.54 2.48 -19.45
N ASP A 66 2.09 3.09 -20.52
CA ASP A 66 2.51 2.40 -21.74
C ASP A 66 3.68 1.41 -21.50
N ALA A 67 4.44 1.60 -20.42
CA ALA A 67 5.50 0.69 -20.01
C ALA A 67 4.99 -0.54 -19.22
N ILE A 68 3.71 -0.59 -18.84
CA ILE A 68 3.13 -1.73 -18.12
C ILE A 68 3.00 -2.92 -19.08
N THR A 69 3.61 -4.04 -18.69
CA THR A 69 3.59 -5.28 -19.49
C THR A 69 2.64 -6.35 -18.95
N THR A 70 2.12 -6.14 -17.72
CA THR A 70 1.12 -7.05 -17.14
C THR A 70 -0.26 -6.74 -17.70
N GLU A 71 -1.02 -7.77 -18.06
CA GLU A 71 -2.31 -7.61 -18.73
C GLU A 71 -3.48 -8.13 -17.90
N VAL A 72 -4.61 -7.48 -18.07
CA VAL A 72 -5.93 -7.92 -17.64
C VAL A 72 -6.90 -7.71 -18.80
N LYS A 73 -8.20 -7.92 -18.61
CA LYS A 73 -9.21 -7.63 -19.65
C LYS A 73 -9.13 -6.17 -20.07
N GLN A 74 -9.20 -5.91 -21.39
CA GLN A 74 -9.03 -4.58 -21.97
C GLN A 74 -9.98 -3.53 -21.36
N ASP A 75 -11.24 -3.90 -21.11
CA ASP A 75 -12.21 -2.99 -20.50
C ASP A 75 -11.84 -2.55 -19.07
N ILE A 76 -11.06 -3.36 -18.35
CA ILE A 76 -10.51 -3.01 -17.03
C ILE A 76 -9.32 -2.07 -17.19
N MET A 77 -8.45 -2.33 -18.17
CA MET A 77 -7.32 -1.47 -18.47
C MET A 77 -7.80 -0.07 -18.86
N ASP A 78 -8.75 0.02 -19.81
CA ASP A 78 -9.32 1.28 -20.28
C ASP A 78 -9.96 2.09 -19.14
N LYS A 79 -10.82 1.46 -18.34
CA LYS A 79 -11.45 2.11 -17.17
C LYS A 79 -10.43 2.58 -16.14
N THR A 80 -9.38 1.81 -15.92
CA THR A 80 -8.34 2.16 -14.95
C THR A 80 -7.56 3.36 -15.44
N PHE A 81 -7.18 3.36 -16.73
CA PHE A 81 -6.51 4.47 -17.38
C PHE A 81 -7.37 5.75 -17.31
N ASP A 82 -8.63 5.68 -17.78
CA ASP A 82 -9.55 6.82 -17.79
C ASP A 82 -9.70 7.48 -16.41
N VAL A 83 -9.84 6.67 -15.36
CA VAL A 83 -9.99 7.21 -14.00
C VAL A 83 -8.71 7.90 -13.52
N CYS A 84 -7.54 7.34 -13.79
CA CYS A 84 -6.27 7.92 -13.37
C CYS A 84 -5.95 9.20 -14.15
N ILE A 85 -6.11 9.17 -15.49
CA ILE A 85 -5.85 10.35 -16.33
C ILE A 85 -6.81 11.49 -16.03
N ASN A 86 -8.10 11.18 -15.85
CA ASN A 86 -9.11 12.19 -15.47
C ASN A 86 -8.79 12.82 -14.12
N TYR A 87 -8.32 12.04 -13.14
CA TYR A 87 -7.91 12.59 -11.86
C TYR A 87 -6.74 13.57 -12.04
N LEU A 88 -5.69 13.18 -12.76
CA LEU A 88 -4.52 14.03 -12.98
C LEU A 88 -4.82 15.30 -13.77
N CYS A 89 -5.76 15.26 -14.72
CA CYS A 89 -6.20 16.43 -15.44
C CYS A 89 -7.02 17.43 -14.59
N ASN A 90 -7.52 17.02 -13.42
CA ASN A 90 -8.38 17.83 -12.56
C ASN A 90 -7.80 18.04 -11.14
N ILE A 91 -6.57 17.60 -10.88
CA ILE A 91 -5.89 17.84 -9.60
C ILE A 91 -5.62 19.33 -9.42
N SER A 92 -5.79 19.84 -8.21
CA SER A 92 -5.60 21.24 -7.85
C SER A 92 -4.25 21.46 -7.14
N ASP A 93 -3.63 22.61 -7.36
CA ASP A 93 -2.35 23.03 -6.78
C ASP A 93 -2.42 23.24 -5.27
N ASP A 94 -3.59 23.63 -4.75
CA ASP A 94 -3.75 24.17 -3.40
C ASP A 94 -3.85 23.08 -2.31
N VAL A 95 -3.86 21.80 -2.68
CA VAL A 95 -4.05 20.69 -1.71
C VAL A 95 -2.90 20.60 -0.70
N LEU A 96 -1.68 21.03 -1.06
CA LEU A 96 -0.50 20.96 -0.20
C LEU A 96 -0.05 22.30 0.36
N ASP A 97 -0.66 23.43 -0.03
CA ASP A 97 -0.23 24.77 0.32
C ASP A 97 -0.19 25.05 1.84
N GLU A 98 -1.02 24.33 2.60
CA GLU A 98 -1.09 24.48 4.07
C GLU A 98 -0.07 23.60 4.82
N TYR A 99 0.73 22.80 4.10
CA TYR A 99 1.62 21.81 4.70
C TYR A 99 3.07 22.01 4.26
N GLU A 100 4.00 21.75 5.18
CA GLU A 100 5.41 21.56 4.83
C GLU A 100 5.61 20.11 4.37
N VAL A 101 6.12 19.91 3.17
CA VAL A 101 6.50 18.58 2.69
C VAL A 101 7.81 18.17 3.36
N VAL A 102 7.76 17.13 4.18
CA VAL A 102 8.95 16.51 4.80
C VAL A 102 9.67 15.59 3.82
N GLY A 103 8.91 14.89 3.00
CA GLY A 103 9.42 14.08 1.88
C GLY A 103 8.36 13.16 1.29
N SER A 104 8.67 12.62 0.10
CA SER A 104 7.86 11.64 -0.62
C SER A 104 8.67 10.38 -0.91
N GLU A 105 7.99 9.23 -1.04
CA GLU A 105 8.60 7.91 -1.25
C GLU A 105 9.75 7.63 -0.26
N ILE A 106 9.52 8.01 1.02
CA ILE A 106 10.55 7.93 2.06
C ILE A 106 10.78 6.47 2.44
N LYS A 107 11.99 5.99 2.21
CA LYS A 107 12.41 4.70 2.75
C LYS A 107 12.62 4.81 4.26
N LEU A 108 11.89 4.00 5.01
CA LEU A 108 12.06 3.83 6.44
C LEU A 108 12.80 2.53 6.71
N ASP A 109 13.92 2.61 7.44
CA ASP A 109 14.58 1.44 8.01
C ASP A 109 14.57 1.62 9.53
N PHE A 110 13.96 0.68 10.25
CA PHE A 110 13.74 0.76 11.69
C PHE A 110 13.73 -0.62 12.36
N LEU A 111 13.67 -0.66 13.67
CA LEU A 111 13.65 -1.91 14.44
C LEU A 111 12.27 -2.14 15.06
N VAL A 112 11.76 -3.35 14.94
CA VAL A 112 10.57 -3.81 15.67
C VAL A 112 11.02 -4.94 16.58
N TYR A 113 11.16 -4.68 17.88
CA TYR A 113 11.65 -5.62 18.88
C TYR A 113 12.93 -6.37 18.47
N GLY A 114 13.87 -5.65 17.84
CA GLY A 114 15.15 -6.21 17.38
C GLY A 114 15.12 -6.79 15.97
N PHE A 115 13.97 -6.90 15.33
CA PHE A 115 13.87 -7.29 13.93
C PHE A 115 14.09 -6.08 13.01
N ASN A 116 14.99 -6.21 12.03
CA ASN A 116 15.17 -5.19 11.00
C ASN A 116 13.92 -5.12 10.12
N PHE A 117 13.33 -3.93 10.02
CA PHE A 117 12.14 -3.68 9.23
C PHE A 117 12.38 -2.56 8.22
N THR A 118 11.78 -2.69 7.04
CA THR A 118 11.81 -1.65 6.01
C THR A 118 10.39 -1.38 5.49
N GLY A 119 10.13 -0.14 5.11
CA GLY A 119 8.90 0.29 4.48
C GLY A 119 9.11 1.54 3.65
N PHE A 120 8.08 1.93 2.92
CA PHE A 120 8.07 3.18 2.17
C PHE A 120 6.83 3.99 2.58
N VAL A 121 7.04 5.27 2.84
CA VAL A 121 5.97 6.24 3.12
C VAL A 121 5.78 7.07 1.88
N ASP A 122 4.58 7.02 1.30
CA ASP A 122 4.30 7.70 0.05
C ASP A 122 4.52 9.21 0.18
N LEU A 123 3.99 9.81 1.28
CA LEU A 123 4.18 11.23 1.55
C LEU A 123 4.13 11.49 3.06
N LEU A 124 5.09 12.25 3.57
CA LEU A 124 5.14 12.73 4.94
C LEU A 124 5.04 14.26 4.94
N LEU A 125 4.02 14.75 5.60
CA LEU A 125 3.74 16.18 5.73
C LEU A 125 3.91 16.64 7.17
N LYS A 126 4.05 17.95 7.34
CA LYS A 126 4.02 18.64 8.63
C LYS A 126 3.03 19.80 8.56
N ASP A 127 2.12 19.88 9.50
CA ASP A 127 1.16 20.99 9.60
C ASP A 127 1.75 22.23 10.29
N ALA A 128 0.98 23.32 10.34
CA ALA A 128 1.39 24.58 10.96
C ALA A 128 1.71 24.47 12.47
N ASN A 129 1.22 23.43 13.16
CA ASN A 129 1.55 23.14 14.55
C ASN A 129 2.84 22.33 14.69
N GLY A 130 3.42 21.92 13.57
CA GLY A 130 4.58 21.03 13.52
C GLY A 130 4.22 19.56 13.70
N ASP A 131 2.95 19.17 13.58
CA ASP A 131 2.52 17.77 13.69
C ASP A 131 2.73 17.03 12.38
N LEU A 132 3.30 15.81 12.47
CA LEU A 132 3.54 14.96 11.32
C LEU A 132 2.24 14.27 10.86
N ILE A 133 2.06 14.19 9.56
CA ILE A 133 0.92 13.55 8.90
C ILE A 133 1.45 12.57 7.87
N VAL A 134 1.07 11.30 7.99
CA VAL A 134 1.39 10.27 7.01
C VAL A 134 0.28 10.21 5.99
N VAL A 135 0.61 10.39 4.72
CA VAL A 135 -0.32 10.26 3.61
C VAL A 135 0.04 9.01 2.81
N ASP A 136 -0.97 8.25 2.44
CA ASP A 136 -0.84 7.03 1.66
C ASP A 136 -1.84 7.08 0.49
N HIS A 137 -1.35 6.96 -0.73
CA HIS A 137 -2.14 7.06 -1.96
C HIS A 137 -2.81 5.72 -2.28
N LYS A 138 -4.13 5.74 -2.42
CA LYS A 138 -4.92 4.53 -2.66
C LYS A 138 -5.77 4.61 -3.91
N SER A 139 -5.73 3.54 -4.70
CA SER A 139 -6.61 3.34 -5.85
C SER A 139 -7.99 2.79 -5.48
N SER A 140 -8.34 2.76 -4.19
CA SER A 140 -9.61 2.25 -3.66
C SER A 140 -10.62 3.37 -3.43
N ASP A 141 -11.89 3.01 -3.29
CA ASP A 141 -12.93 3.89 -2.76
C ASP A 141 -12.66 4.22 -1.29
N PRO A 142 -13.20 5.35 -0.78
CA PRO A 142 -13.13 5.68 0.64
C PRO A 142 -13.67 4.55 1.52
N PHE A 143 -12.97 4.29 2.61
CA PHE A 143 -13.26 3.15 3.49
C PHE A 143 -14.38 3.41 4.48
N LEU A 144 -14.62 4.69 4.82
CA LEU A 144 -15.55 5.07 5.88
C LEU A 144 -16.85 5.61 5.33
N LYS A 145 -17.94 5.22 5.99
CA LYS A 145 -19.26 5.83 5.84
C LYS A 145 -19.26 7.25 6.44
N LYS A 146 -20.30 8.02 6.18
CA LYS A 146 -20.49 9.37 6.76
C LYS A 146 -20.51 9.39 8.29
N ASN A 147 -20.86 8.27 8.93
CA ASN A 147 -20.87 8.12 10.39
C ASN A 147 -19.51 7.69 10.98
N GLY A 148 -18.45 7.59 10.16
CA GLY A 148 -17.12 7.20 10.59
C GLY A 148 -16.89 5.68 10.68
N GLU A 149 -17.92 4.85 10.45
CA GLU A 149 -17.75 3.40 10.45
C GLU A 149 -17.22 2.89 9.11
N PRO A 150 -16.38 1.84 9.09
CA PRO A 150 -15.97 1.22 7.84
C PRO A 150 -17.15 0.53 7.14
N TYR A 151 -17.10 0.51 5.80
CA TYR A 151 -18.03 -0.31 5.03
C TYR A 151 -17.74 -1.79 5.27
N ALA A 152 -18.77 -2.60 5.52
CA ALA A 152 -18.62 -4.03 5.83
C ALA A 152 -17.81 -4.79 4.77
N LYS A 153 -17.99 -4.45 3.48
CA LYS A 153 -17.29 -5.07 2.34
C LYS A 153 -15.77 -4.81 2.34
N THR A 154 -15.33 -3.67 2.85
CA THR A 154 -13.92 -3.22 2.81
C THR A 154 -13.29 -3.14 4.20
N LYS A 155 -14.00 -3.63 5.23
CA LYS A 155 -13.54 -3.53 6.63
C LYS A 155 -12.18 -4.19 6.84
N GLU A 156 -12.01 -5.43 6.39
CA GLU A 156 -10.74 -6.16 6.52
C GLU A 156 -9.60 -5.42 5.78
N GLN A 157 -9.87 -4.92 4.57
CA GLN A 157 -8.90 -4.16 3.80
C GLN A 157 -8.50 -2.86 4.51
N PHE A 158 -9.49 -2.15 5.05
CA PHE A 158 -9.27 -0.93 5.82
C PHE A 158 -8.42 -1.20 7.07
N GLU A 159 -8.76 -2.22 7.85
CA GLU A 159 -8.00 -2.62 9.04
C GLU A 159 -6.55 -2.98 8.69
N ASN A 160 -6.33 -3.65 7.57
CA ASN A 160 -4.99 -3.97 7.07
C ASN A 160 -4.20 -2.71 6.71
N TYR A 161 -4.80 -1.73 6.06
CA TYR A 161 -4.12 -0.48 5.71
C TYR A 161 -3.85 0.39 6.94
N VAL A 162 -4.78 0.46 7.89
CA VAL A 162 -4.56 1.17 9.16
C VAL A 162 -3.39 0.53 9.93
N ARG A 163 -3.32 -0.80 9.96
CA ARG A 163 -2.21 -1.55 10.57
C ARG A 163 -0.87 -1.27 9.88
N GLN A 164 -0.84 -1.24 8.55
CA GLN A 164 0.35 -0.86 7.79
C GLN A 164 0.89 0.50 8.23
N LEU A 165 0.02 1.50 8.23
CA LEU A 165 0.43 2.86 8.56
C LEU A 165 0.69 3.04 10.06
N GLY A 166 0.04 2.27 10.94
CA GLY A 166 0.39 2.19 12.35
C GLY A 166 1.83 1.74 12.57
N LEU A 167 2.25 0.71 11.84
CA LEU A 167 3.63 0.25 11.88
C LEU A 167 4.61 1.28 11.30
N TYR A 168 4.20 2.01 10.25
CA TYR A 168 5.01 3.12 9.71
C TYR A 168 5.07 4.31 10.67
N CYS A 169 3.99 4.63 11.38
CA CYS A 169 4.02 5.65 12.45
C CYS A 169 5.02 5.28 13.55
N TYR A 170 5.11 4.00 13.92
CA TYR A 170 6.14 3.51 14.83
C TYR A 170 7.55 3.73 14.27
N GLY A 171 7.79 3.37 13.00
CA GLY A 171 9.08 3.60 12.33
C GLY A 171 9.44 5.09 12.23
N ILE A 172 8.49 5.94 11.87
CA ILE A 172 8.66 7.40 11.79
C ILE A 172 9.03 7.95 13.16
N SER A 173 8.41 7.46 14.25
CA SER A 173 8.75 7.92 15.60
C SER A 173 10.20 7.63 15.98
N GLN A 174 10.78 6.52 15.50
CA GLN A 174 12.19 6.20 15.71
C GLN A 174 13.13 7.09 14.88
N VAL A 175 12.77 7.38 13.63
CA VAL A 175 13.63 8.13 12.70
C VAL A 175 13.54 9.63 12.94
N TYR A 176 12.33 10.15 13.16
CA TYR A 176 12.07 11.59 13.30
C TYR A 176 11.88 12.06 14.75
N GLY A 177 11.86 11.12 15.71
CA GLY A 177 11.69 11.44 17.14
C GLY A 177 10.28 11.93 17.51
N LYS A 178 9.30 11.84 16.59
CA LYS A 178 7.93 12.32 16.80
C LYS A 178 6.93 11.34 16.17
N VAL A 179 5.90 10.99 16.93
CA VAL A 179 4.78 10.18 16.44
C VAL A 179 3.91 11.04 15.53
N PRO A 180 3.52 10.58 14.32
CA PRO A 180 2.54 11.26 13.49
C PRO A 180 1.19 11.43 14.20
N ALA A 181 0.56 12.59 14.02
CA ALA A 181 -0.75 12.86 14.62
C ALA A 181 -1.91 12.22 13.85
N LYS A 182 -1.73 12.05 12.54
CA LYS A 182 -2.77 11.57 11.63
C LYS A 182 -2.20 10.66 10.56
N ILE A 183 -3.04 9.72 10.13
CA ILE A 183 -2.93 8.96 8.89
C ILE A 183 -3.98 9.51 7.92
N VAL A 184 -3.61 9.72 6.68
CA VAL A 184 -4.52 10.17 5.62
C VAL A 184 -4.42 9.20 4.44
N PHE A 185 -5.52 8.56 4.09
CA PHE A 185 -5.65 7.83 2.83
C PHE A 185 -6.17 8.80 1.76
N HIS A 186 -5.38 8.99 0.71
CA HIS A 186 -5.74 9.80 -0.44
C HIS A 186 -6.25 8.90 -1.56
N HIS A 187 -7.57 8.94 -1.80
CA HIS A 187 -8.27 8.07 -2.77
C HIS A 187 -8.30 8.71 -4.15
N PHE A 188 -7.22 8.61 -4.92
CA PHE A 188 -7.08 9.29 -6.21
C PHE A 188 -8.10 8.80 -7.27
N LYS A 189 -8.54 7.55 -7.23
CA LYS A 189 -9.63 7.05 -8.11
C LYS A 189 -11.03 7.51 -7.70
N ASN A 190 -11.14 8.29 -6.65
CA ASN A 190 -12.41 8.83 -6.17
C ASN A 190 -12.30 10.35 -5.92
N ASP A 191 -11.83 11.06 -6.94
CA ASP A 191 -11.68 12.53 -6.97
C ASP A 191 -10.81 13.07 -5.82
N GLY A 192 -9.80 12.33 -5.40
CA GLY A 192 -8.88 12.74 -4.32
C GLY A 192 -9.53 12.78 -2.93
N LYS A 193 -10.64 12.10 -2.71
CA LYS A 193 -11.26 12.05 -1.38
C LYS A 193 -10.30 11.55 -0.33
N LEU A 194 -10.38 12.15 0.86
CA LEU A 194 -9.51 11.81 1.98
C LEU A 194 -10.26 10.99 3.03
N THR A 195 -9.59 9.97 3.56
CA THR A 195 -9.99 9.29 4.79
C THR A 195 -8.95 9.60 5.85
N VAL A 196 -9.32 10.30 6.90
CA VAL A 196 -8.42 10.75 7.97
C VAL A 196 -8.63 9.93 9.22
N ILE A 197 -7.54 9.38 9.77
CA ILE A 197 -7.53 8.57 10.99
C ILE A 197 -6.59 9.23 12.00
N PRO A 198 -7.05 9.60 13.18
CA PRO A 198 -6.17 10.06 14.25
C PRO A 198 -5.28 8.90 14.74
N VAL A 199 -4.00 9.19 14.90
CA VAL A 199 -3.06 8.21 15.47
C VAL A 199 -3.14 8.26 16.98
N ASN A 200 -3.20 7.10 17.60
CA ASN A 200 -3.11 6.93 19.05
C ASN A 200 -2.17 5.77 19.40
N GLU A 201 -1.79 5.67 20.65
CA GLU A 201 -0.86 4.67 21.16
C GLU A 201 -1.33 3.24 20.84
N LYS A 202 -2.60 2.97 21.09
CA LYS A 202 -3.19 1.65 20.84
C LYS A 202 -3.09 1.21 19.38
N LEU A 203 -3.29 2.12 18.42
CA LEU A 203 -3.16 1.81 16.99
C LEU A 203 -1.73 1.35 16.64
N ILE A 204 -0.74 1.99 17.24
CA ILE A 204 0.68 1.65 17.04
C ILE A 204 1.01 0.33 17.74
N GLU A 205 0.58 0.15 18.99
CA GLU A 205 0.80 -1.08 19.74
C GLU A 205 0.19 -2.29 19.05
N ASP A 206 -1.08 -2.21 18.62
CA ASP A 206 -1.77 -3.28 17.88
C ASP A 206 -1.02 -3.66 16.58
N ALA A 207 -0.44 -2.66 15.87
CA ALA A 207 0.32 -2.91 14.65
C ALA A 207 1.67 -3.59 14.93
N VAL A 208 2.36 -3.18 15.99
CA VAL A 208 3.64 -3.76 16.42
C VAL A 208 3.46 -5.17 16.95
N GLU A 209 2.46 -5.41 17.79
CA GLU A 209 2.13 -6.75 18.33
C GLU A 209 1.78 -7.73 17.20
N TRP A 210 0.96 -7.28 16.24
CA TRP A 210 0.66 -8.08 15.04
C TRP A 210 1.92 -8.42 14.27
N CYS A 211 2.81 -7.44 14.03
CA CYS A 211 4.04 -7.63 13.31
C CYS A 211 4.90 -8.74 13.95
N VAL A 212 5.13 -8.66 15.26
CA VAL A 212 5.91 -9.64 16.02
C VAL A 212 5.24 -11.01 15.96
N SER A 213 3.92 -11.08 16.19
CA SER A 213 3.16 -12.32 16.15
C SER A 213 3.28 -13.03 14.79
N VAL A 214 3.24 -12.29 13.67
CA VAL A 214 3.40 -12.90 12.34
C VAL A 214 4.82 -13.37 12.10
N ILE A 215 5.83 -12.60 12.52
CA ILE A 215 7.23 -13.01 12.43
C ILE A 215 7.47 -14.32 13.20
N GLU A 216 6.94 -14.43 14.42
CA GLU A 216 7.05 -15.64 15.24
C GLU A 216 6.35 -16.85 14.57
N LYS A 217 5.18 -16.64 13.97
CA LYS A 217 4.50 -17.69 13.19
C LYS A 217 5.35 -18.18 12.04
N ILE A 218 5.99 -17.27 11.29
CA ILE A 218 6.86 -17.63 10.16
C ILE A 218 8.07 -18.44 10.63
N TYR A 219 8.68 -18.05 11.76
CA TYR A 219 9.83 -18.79 12.31
C TYR A 219 9.49 -20.20 12.81
N ASN A 220 8.24 -20.42 13.24
CA ASN A 220 7.77 -21.69 13.76
C ASN A 220 7.02 -22.54 12.72
N ASP A 221 6.80 -22.03 11.50
CA ASP A 221 6.13 -22.77 10.43
C ASP A 221 7.14 -23.64 9.67
N GLU A 222 6.97 -24.95 9.74
CA GLU A 222 7.79 -25.93 9.05
C GLU A 222 7.13 -26.44 7.76
N SER A 223 5.83 -26.21 7.59
CA SER A 223 5.04 -26.79 6.50
C SER A 223 4.73 -25.83 5.38
N PHE A 224 4.58 -24.53 5.68
CA PHE A 224 4.15 -23.49 4.75
C PHE A 224 2.94 -23.89 3.91
N GLU A 225 1.89 -24.43 4.57
CA GLU A 225 0.71 -24.93 3.90
C GLU A 225 0.02 -23.88 3.03
N ALA A 226 -0.43 -24.30 1.85
CA ALA A 226 -1.20 -23.43 0.97
C ALA A 226 -2.55 -23.06 1.58
N LYS A 227 -2.99 -21.80 1.36
CA LYS A 227 -4.31 -21.30 1.73
C LYS A 227 -5.06 -20.85 0.48
N PRO A 228 -5.64 -21.76 -0.30
CA PRO A 228 -6.37 -21.41 -1.51
C PRO A 228 -7.55 -20.48 -1.18
N LYS A 229 -7.68 -19.41 -1.95
CA LYS A 229 -8.82 -18.47 -1.90
C LYS A 229 -9.23 -18.17 -3.32
N THR A 230 -10.35 -18.73 -3.78
CA THR A 230 -10.83 -18.68 -5.17
C THR A 230 -10.62 -17.31 -5.85
N GLY A 231 -11.12 -16.23 -5.28
CA GLY A 231 -10.99 -14.90 -5.89
C GLY A 231 -9.55 -14.36 -5.97
N PHE A 232 -8.71 -14.65 -4.98
CA PHE A 232 -7.33 -14.20 -4.93
C PHE A 232 -6.42 -15.06 -5.81
N CYS A 233 -6.51 -16.38 -5.69
CA CYS A 233 -5.62 -17.30 -6.40
C CYS A 233 -5.71 -17.14 -7.91
N TYR A 234 -6.92 -16.98 -8.45
CA TYR A 234 -7.12 -16.82 -9.89
C TYR A 234 -6.76 -15.43 -10.47
N ARG A 235 -6.80 -14.39 -9.67
CA ARG A 235 -6.72 -13.00 -10.18
C ARG A 235 -5.48 -12.24 -9.75
N LEU A 236 -4.99 -12.51 -8.54
CA LEU A 236 -4.01 -11.66 -7.88
C LEU A 236 -2.77 -12.41 -7.37
N CYS A 237 -2.79 -13.74 -7.36
CA CYS A 237 -1.63 -14.53 -6.95
C CYS A 237 -0.57 -14.52 -8.06
N ASP A 238 0.67 -14.19 -7.68
CA ASP A 238 1.80 -14.18 -8.61
C ASP A 238 2.12 -15.57 -9.20
N TYR A 239 1.67 -16.63 -8.54
CA TYR A 239 1.89 -18.02 -8.94
C TYR A 239 0.62 -18.70 -9.50
N ARG A 240 -0.36 -17.91 -9.95
CA ARG A 240 -1.68 -18.41 -10.40
C ARG A 240 -1.64 -19.37 -11.58
N LYS A 241 -0.58 -19.37 -12.39
CA LYS A 241 -0.48 -20.23 -13.57
C LYS A 241 0.09 -21.61 -13.30
N ASP A 242 0.86 -21.76 -12.23
CA ASP A 242 1.62 -22.97 -11.93
C ASP A 242 1.43 -23.51 -10.51
N CYS A 243 0.53 -22.92 -9.73
CA CYS A 243 0.23 -23.37 -8.38
C CYS A 243 -0.65 -24.63 -8.41
N GLU A 244 -0.16 -25.72 -7.88
CA GLU A 244 -0.86 -27.02 -7.81
C GLU A 244 -2.14 -27.00 -6.96
N TYR A 245 -2.24 -26.05 -6.01
CA TYR A 245 -3.37 -25.93 -5.08
C TYR A 245 -4.56 -25.11 -5.62
N ILE A 246 -4.44 -24.53 -6.81
CA ILE A 246 -5.52 -23.71 -7.40
C ILE A 246 -6.72 -24.56 -7.83
N TRP A 247 -6.49 -25.82 -8.17
CA TRP A 247 -7.45 -26.69 -8.82
C TRP A 247 -8.24 -27.58 -7.87
N GLU A 248 -7.92 -27.57 -6.57
CA GLU A 248 -8.58 -28.43 -5.59
C GLU A 248 -9.98 -27.95 -5.16
N ASP A 249 -10.31 -26.66 -5.35
CA ASP A 249 -11.59 -26.06 -4.92
C ASP A 249 -12.70 -26.06 -5.98
N ASP A 250 -12.46 -26.53 -7.20
CA ASP A 250 -13.44 -26.62 -8.29
C ASP A 250 -13.94 -28.05 -8.58
N ALA A 251 -13.74 -29.01 -7.66
CA ALA A 251 -14.18 -30.38 -7.77
C ALA A 251 -15.48 -30.66 -7.01
#